data_08e68a5102ac8e9f8155f3ed2c240930
#
_entry.id   08e68a5102ac8e9f8155f3ed2c240930
#
_cell.length_a   1.000
_cell.length_b   1.000
_cell.length_c   1.000
_cell.angle_alpha   90.00
_cell.angle_beta   90.00
_cell.angle_gamma   90.00
#
_symmetry.space_group_name_H-M   'P 1'
#
loop_
_entity.id
_entity.type
_entity.pdbx_description
1 polymer ?
#
loop_
_entity_poly.entity_id
_entity_poly.type
_entity_poly.pdbx_seq_one_letter_code
_entity_poly.pdbx_strand_id
1 'polypeptide(L)'
;MIRHIVMWKFREGEEENREKFLSGLQALDGVIPEIRHMEIHRSCKPGNPYDACLIADFDDLEALSRYKNDPRHVAVSTLCKSIRESRGAIDYE
;
A
#
# COMPACT_ATOMS: atom_id res chain seq x y z
N MET A 1 19.03 -2.35 0.73
CA MET A 1 17.67 -2.07 0.20
C MET A 1 16.64 -2.41 1.26
N ILE A 2 15.61 -1.59 1.37
CA ILE A 2 14.55 -1.80 2.35
C ILE A 2 13.34 -2.40 1.65
N ARG A 3 12.80 -3.48 2.20
CA ARG A 3 11.52 -4.03 1.76
C ARG A 3 10.42 -3.57 2.73
N HIS A 4 9.39 -2.96 2.17
CA HIS A 4 8.23 -2.41 2.88
C HIS A 4 7.03 -3.30 2.57
N ILE A 5 6.45 -3.90 3.60
CA ILE A 5 5.28 -4.77 3.46
C ILE A 5 4.15 -4.17 4.28
N VAL A 6 3.00 -3.99 3.66
CA VAL A 6 1.79 -3.49 4.31
C VAL A 6 0.65 -4.44 4.00
N MET A 7 -0.20 -4.68 5.00
CA MET A 7 -1.42 -5.47 4.84
C MET A 7 -2.60 -4.66 5.35
N TRP A 8 -3.75 -4.78 4.68
CA TRP A 8 -4.95 -4.04 5.04
C TRP A 8 -6.15 -4.95 5.15
N LYS A 9 -7.00 -4.63 6.12
CA LYS A 9 -8.38 -5.11 6.19
C LYS A 9 -9.29 -3.92 5.90
N PHE A 10 -10.20 -4.05 4.94
CA PHE A 10 -11.13 -2.99 4.57
C PHE A 10 -12.49 -3.23 5.21
N ARG A 11 -13.25 -2.14 5.43
CA ARG A 11 -14.59 -2.24 5.95
C ARG A 11 -15.51 -2.89 4.96
N GLU A 12 -16.49 -3.64 5.46
CA GLU A 12 -17.51 -4.26 4.64
C GLU A 12 -18.28 -3.18 3.87
N GLY A 13 -18.59 -3.46 2.62
CA GLY A 13 -19.31 -2.52 1.76
C GLY A 13 -18.40 -1.54 1.00
N GLU A 14 -17.07 -1.62 1.22
CA GLU A 14 -16.11 -0.69 0.61
C GLU A 14 -15.35 -1.30 -0.57
N GLU A 15 -15.89 -2.33 -1.20
CA GLU A 15 -15.20 -3.08 -2.27
C GLU A 15 -14.80 -2.18 -3.45
N GLU A 16 -15.68 -1.27 -3.86
CA GLU A 16 -15.40 -0.34 -4.96
C GLU A 16 -14.28 0.63 -4.60
N ASN A 17 -14.33 1.21 -3.40
CA ASN A 17 -13.31 2.13 -2.93
C ASN A 17 -11.99 1.42 -2.65
N ARG A 18 -12.05 0.17 -2.20
CA ARG A 18 -10.86 -0.68 -2.04
C ARG A 18 -10.13 -0.83 -3.38
N GLU A 19 -10.85 -1.16 -4.45
CA GLU A 19 -10.24 -1.31 -5.78
C GLU A 19 -9.70 0.02 -6.29
N LYS A 20 -10.38 1.11 -6.04
CA LYS A 20 -9.91 2.46 -6.38
C LYS A 20 -8.59 2.78 -5.66
N PHE A 21 -8.50 2.44 -4.36
CA PHE A 21 -7.28 2.62 -3.59
C PHE A 21 -6.13 1.77 -4.12
N LEU A 22 -6.37 0.47 -4.32
CA LEU A 22 -5.31 -0.44 -4.77
C LEU A 22 -4.81 -0.08 -6.17
N SER A 23 -5.70 0.32 -7.07
CA SER A 23 -5.33 0.78 -8.41
C SER A 23 -4.55 2.09 -8.35
N GLY A 24 -4.97 3.02 -7.48
CA GLY A 24 -4.26 4.28 -7.29
C GLY A 24 -2.86 4.07 -6.73
N LEU A 25 -2.71 3.13 -5.82
CA LEU A 25 -1.41 2.79 -5.24
C LEU A 25 -0.51 2.14 -6.30
N GLN A 26 -1.03 1.18 -7.07
CA GLN A 26 -0.28 0.53 -8.15
C GLN A 26 0.19 1.54 -9.21
N ALA A 27 -0.61 2.56 -9.48
CA ALA A 27 -0.27 3.60 -10.45
C ALA A 27 0.93 4.46 -10.04
N LEU A 28 1.35 4.42 -8.78
CA LEU A 28 2.53 5.14 -8.32
C LEU A 28 3.84 4.48 -8.76
N ASP A 29 3.80 3.21 -9.11
CA ASP A 29 4.95 2.48 -9.63
C ASP A 29 5.34 3.06 -11.00
N GLY A 30 6.60 3.46 -11.14
CA GLY A 30 7.08 4.14 -12.34
C GLY A 30 6.83 5.65 -12.36
N VAL A 31 6.09 6.18 -11.39
CA VAL A 31 5.79 7.62 -11.25
C VAL A 31 6.58 8.23 -10.11
N ILE A 32 6.59 7.60 -8.94
CA ILE A 32 7.43 8.04 -7.81
C ILE A 32 8.78 7.35 -7.95
N PRO A 33 9.87 8.11 -8.18
CA PRO A 33 11.17 7.51 -8.52
C PRO A 33 11.81 6.70 -7.39
N GLU A 34 11.41 6.93 -6.14
CA GLU A 34 11.92 6.16 -4.99
C GLU A 34 11.49 4.70 -5.00
N ILE A 35 10.39 4.37 -5.69
CA ILE A 35 9.90 2.99 -5.76
C ILE A 35 10.77 2.19 -6.73
N ARG A 36 11.52 1.21 -6.21
CA ARG A 36 12.36 0.32 -7.02
C ARG A 36 11.62 -0.90 -7.51
N HIS A 37 10.63 -1.35 -6.73
CA HIS A 37 9.79 -2.50 -7.05
C HIS A 37 8.48 -2.36 -6.29
N MET A 38 7.37 -2.75 -6.90
CA MET A 38 6.07 -2.73 -6.24
C MET A 38 5.23 -3.91 -6.70
N GLU A 39 4.62 -4.59 -5.74
CA GLU A 39 3.64 -5.63 -5.97
C GLU A 39 2.43 -5.35 -5.08
N ILE A 40 1.25 -5.53 -5.64
CA ILE A 40 -0.01 -5.45 -4.89
C ILE A 40 -0.77 -6.74 -5.14
N HIS A 41 -1.19 -7.39 -4.06
CA HIS A 41 -1.90 -8.65 -4.11
C HIS A 41 -3.17 -8.59 -3.30
N ARG A 42 -4.18 -9.33 -3.74
CA ARG A 42 -5.46 -9.46 -3.06
C ARG A 42 -5.59 -10.87 -2.51
N SER A 43 -6.09 -11.00 -1.28
CA SER A 43 -6.32 -12.32 -0.70
C SER A 43 -7.35 -13.08 -1.51
N CYS A 44 -7.07 -14.36 -1.75
CA CYS A 44 -7.99 -15.26 -2.44
C CYS A 44 -8.68 -16.24 -1.47
N LYS A 45 -8.36 -16.17 -0.17
CA LYS A 45 -8.91 -17.09 0.82
C LYS A 45 -9.87 -16.36 1.75
N PRO A 46 -11.15 -16.74 1.78
CA PRO A 46 -12.11 -16.17 2.75
C PRO A 46 -11.66 -16.44 4.19
N GLY A 47 -11.90 -15.48 5.06
CA GLY A 47 -11.61 -15.62 6.48
C GLY A 47 -10.20 -15.21 6.91
N ASN A 48 -9.32 -14.86 5.96
CA ASN A 48 -8.03 -14.28 6.33
C ASN A 48 -8.23 -12.93 7.01
N PRO A 49 -7.36 -12.55 7.97
CA PRO A 49 -7.50 -11.27 8.67
C PRO A 49 -7.23 -10.04 7.81
N TYR A 50 -6.60 -10.21 6.65
CA TYR A 50 -6.29 -9.12 5.72
C TYR A 50 -6.80 -9.44 4.32
N ASP A 51 -7.19 -8.38 3.61
CA ASP A 51 -7.78 -8.48 2.27
C ASP A 51 -6.76 -8.27 1.16
N ALA A 52 -5.70 -7.52 1.42
CA ALA A 52 -4.72 -7.16 0.41
C ALA A 52 -3.38 -6.82 1.04
N CYS A 53 -2.34 -6.86 0.23
CA CYS A 53 -1.00 -6.46 0.68
C CYS A 53 -0.25 -5.66 -0.40
N LEU A 54 0.72 -4.89 0.07
CA LEU A 54 1.73 -4.22 -0.74
C LEU A 54 3.09 -4.79 -0.38
N ILE A 55 3.90 -5.08 -1.40
CA ILE A 55 5.33 -5.37 -1.25
C ILE A 55 6.06 -4.36 -2.12
N ALA A 56 6.90 -3.51 -1.51
CA ALA A 56 7.63 -2.49 -2.25
C ALA A 56 9.07 -2.38 -1.75
N ASP A 57 9.99 -2.09 -2.65
CA ASP A 57 11.41 -1.96 -2.33
C ASP A 57 11.88 -0.53 -2.54
N PHE A 58 12.70 -0.05 -1.61
CA PHE A 58 13.29 1.28 -1.60
C PHE A 58 14.79 1.16 -1.30
N ASP A 59 15.59 2.11 -1.79
CA ASP A 59 17.04 2.07 -1.59
C ASP A 59 17.44 2.08 -0.10
N ASP A 60 16.72 2.91 0.69
CA ASP A 60 17.00 3.10 2.11
C ASP A 60 15.77 3.67 2.82
N LEU A 61 15.88 3.90 4.12
CA LEU A 61 14.79 4.45 4.92
C LEU A 61 14.43 5.89 4.53
N GLU A 62 15.42 6.65 4.04
CA GLU A 62 15.17 8.02 3.58
C GLU A 62 14.31 8.02 2.32
N ALA A 63 14.59 7.11 1.39
CA ALA A 63 13.78 6.95 0.17
C ALA A 63 12.35 6.54 0.53
N LEU A 64 12.18 5.62 1.47
CA LEU A 64 10.87 5.22 1.97
C LEU A 64 10.12 6.43 2.56
N SER A 65 10.82 7.27 3.34
CA SER A 65 10.24 8.47 3.92
C SER A 65 9.78 9.47 2.85
N ARG A 66 10.61 9.68 1.82
CA ARG A 66 10.23 10.56 0.70
C ARG A 66 9.00 10.05 -0.03
N TYR A 67 8.91 8.73 -0.24
CA TYR A 67 7.72 8.12 -0.83
C TYR A 67 6.48 8.36 0.02
N LYS A 68 6.57 8.11 1.32
CA LYS A 68 5.43 8.29 2.24
C LYS A 68 4.94 9.74 2.28
N ASN A 69 5.84 10.70 2.14
CA ASN A 69 5.52 12.12 2.18
C ASN A 69 5.23 12.73 0.81
N ASP A 70 5.38 11.98 -0.26
CA ASP A 70 5.06 12.46 -1.61
C ASP A 70 3.57 12.77 -1.69
N PRO A 71 3.17 13.96 -2.21
CA PRO A 71 1.76 14.34 -2.29
C PRO A 71 0.88 13.33 -3.04
N ARG A 72 1.45 12.63 -4.02
CA ARG A 72 0.72 11.60 -4.78
C ARG A 72 0.40 10.40 -3.90
N HIS A 73 1.35 9.99 -3.04
CA HIS A 73 1.11 8.92 -2.07
C HIS A 73 0.12 9.38 -0.99
N VAL A 74 0.27 10.59 -0.48
CA VAL A 74 -0.61 11.13 0.56
C VAL A 74 -2.06 11.13 0.09
N ALA A 75 -2.31 11.52 -1.16
CA ALA A 75 -3.66 11.53 -1.73
C ALA A 75 -4.28 10.12 -1.74
N VAL A 76 -3.52 9.11 -2.16
CA VAL A 76 -3.97 7.72 -2.18
C VAL A 76 -4.17 7.18 -0.76
N SER A 77 -3.23 7.47 0.13
CA SER A 77 -3.28 7.05 1.54
C SER A 77 -4.49 7.63 2.28
N THR A 78 -4.92 8.83 1.93
CA THR A 78 -6.11 9.44 2.53
C THR A 78 -7.36 8.61 2.27
N LEU A 79 -7.52 8.11 1.04
CA LEU A 79 -8.63 7.21 0.73
C LEU A 79 -8.55 5.94 1.59
N CYS A 80 -7.37 5.34 1.70
CA CYS A 80 -7.17 4.13 2.52
C CYS A 80 -7.61 4.35 3.96
N LYS A 81 -7.21 5.47 4.56
CA LYS A 81 -7.57 5.80 5.95
C LYS A 81 -9.08 5.88 6.16
N SER A 82 -9.83 6.29 5.14
CA SER A 82 -11.27 6.43 5.23
C SER A 82 -12.03 5.10 5.10
N ILE A 83 -11.41 4.06 4.55
CA ILE A 83 -12.10 2.80 4.24
C ILE A 83 -11.52 1.58 4.95
N ARG A 84 -10.33 1.69 5.55
CA ARG A 84 -9.71 0.53 6.21
C ARG A 84 -10.25 0.31 7.62
N GLU A 85 -10.34 -0.96 7.98
CA GLU A 85 -10.65 -1.39 9.35
C GLU A 85 -9.36 -1.54 10.16
N SER A 86 -8.32 -2.13 9.55
CA SER A 86 -7.03 -2.31 10.19
C SER A 86 -5.90 -2.32 9.17
N ARG A 87 -4.69 -2.11 9.66
CA ARG A 87 -3.48 -2.07 8.86
C ARG A 87 -2.31 -2.62 9.67
N GLY A 88 -1.48 -3.42 9.04
CA GLY A 88 -0.20 -3.86 9.61
C GLY A 88 0.92 -3.56 8.64
N ALA A 89 2.12 -3.30 9.17
CA ALA A 89 3.29 -3.02 8.33
C ALA A 89 4.55 -3.55 8.99
N ILE A 90 5.51 -3.94 8.14
CA ILE A 90 6.86 -4.29 8.57
C ILE A 90 7.83 -3.83 7.49
N ASP A 91 8.98 -3.30 7.94
CA ASP A 91 10.06 -2.87 7.06
C ASP A 91 11.33 -3.59 7.46
N TYR A 92 12.06 -4.14 6.48
CA TYR A 92 13.28 -4.88 6.76
C TYR A 92 14.25 -4.83 5.58
N GLU A 93 15.50 -5.14 5.88
CA GLU A 93 16.56 -5.25 4.88
C GLU A 93 16.68 -6.67 4.33
#